data_7b12a55bbe8e0fb4be9b774b7de956bb
#
_entry.id   7b12a55bbe8e0fb4be9b774b7de956bb
#
_cell.length_a   1.000
_cell.length_b   1.000
_cell.length_c   1.000
_cell.angle_alpha   90.00
_cell.angle_beta   90.00
_cell.angle_gamma   90.00
#
_symmetry.space_group_name_H-M   'P 1'
#
loop_
_entity.id
_entity.type
_entity.pdbx_description
1 polymer ?
#
loop_
_entity_poly.entity_id
_entity_poly.type
_entity_poly.pdbx_seq_one_letter_code
_entity_poly.pdbx_strand_id
1 'polypeptide(L)'
;PLYGPGYGAIWKSLYDRFGLDYESSLDTSQPDEHWERYLYFNAGWFFGADPQEFGRRFLDWALAIREDPGEALASQKLDVLLDQVALPLVIHALGGGRPGPGLAGLDGDVTCHYRDLPLLYARESDLAVETVETLLRDPRLAPLAEAWAPSRQIVLEGTGRDRIRPMF
;
A
#
# COMPACT_ATOMS: atom_id res chain seq x y z
N PRO A 1 6.91 -1.58 -5.59
CA PRO A 1 8.11 -2.28 -5.16
C PRO A 1 9.31 -1.35 -5.22
N LEU A 2 10.26 -1.57 -4.33
CA LEU A 2 11.58 -0.97 -4.43
C LEU A 2 12.27 -1.52 -5.69
N TYR A 3 13.08 -0.71 -6.34
CA TYR A 3 13.71 -1.06 -7.62
C TYR A 3 15.20 -1.34 -7.46
N GLY A 4 15.70 -2.24 -8.30
CA GLY A 4 17.11 -2.57 -8.39
C GLY A 4 17.56 -3.69 -7.47
N PRO A 5 18.80 -4.15 -7.62
CA PRO A 5 19.41 -5.13 -6.74
C PRO A 5 19.63 -4.51 -5.36
N GLY A 6 19.47 -5.30 -4.30
CA GLY A 6 19.83 -4.90 -2.95
C GLY A 6 18.65 -4.57 -2.04
N TYR A 7 17.54 -5.31 -2.14
CA TYR A 7 16.46 -5.24 -1.13
C TYR A 7 17.00 -5.37 0.29
N GLY A 8 17.86 -6.35 0.53
CA GLY A 8 18.50 -6.56 1.83
C GLY A 8 19.29 -5.34 2.29
N ALA A 9 20.08 -4.75 1.42
CA ALA A 9 20.88 -3.57 1.75
C ALA A 9 19.99 -2.34 2.04
N ILE A 10 18.93 -2.14 1.25
CA ILE A 10 17.98 -1.03 1.44
C ILE A 10 17.28 -1.18 2.80
N TRP A 11 16.66 -2.32 3.05
CA TRP A 11 15.92 -2.53 4.28
C TRP A 11 16.84 -2.50 5.50
N LYS A 12 18.01 -3.15 5.42
CA LYS A 12 18.97 -3.10 6.52
C LYS A 12 19.40 -1.67 6.86
N SER A 13 19.70 -0.84 5.86
CA SER A 13 20.09 0.55 6.09
C SER A 13 19.00 1.36 6.80
N LEU A 14 17.75 1.11 6.49
CA LEU A 14 16.60 1.76 7.14
C LEU A 14 16.42 1.27 8.59
N TYR A 15 16.50 -0.03 8.81
CA TYR A 15 16.41 -0.60 10.16
C TYR A 15 17.54 -0.11 11.05
N ASP A 16 18.78 -0.11 10.56
CA ASP A 16 19.95 0.39 11.27
C ASP A 16 19.79 1.88 11.65
N ARG A 17 19.27 2.68 10.72
CA ARG A 17 19.01 4.11 10.92
C ARG A 17 18.07 4.40 12.08
N PHE A 18 17.01 3.61 12.22
CA PHE A 18 16.01 3.79 13.28
C PHE A 18 16.25 2.89 14.51
N GLY A 19 17.39 2.19 14.56
CA GLY A 19 17.75 1.33 15.68
C GLY A 19 16.83 0.12 15.85
N LEU A 20 16.33 -0.43 14.75
CA LEU A 20 15.42 -1.56 14.73
C LEU A 20 16.16 -2.88 14.51
N ASP A 21 15.63 -3.96 15.04
CA ASP A 21 16.14 -5.31 14.80
C ASP A 21 15.70 -5.79 13.41
N TYR A 22 16.61 -5.66 12.44
CA TYR A 22 16.39 -6.06 11.07
C TYR A 22 16.12 -7.57 10.93
N GLU A 23 16.91 -8.40 11.62
CA GLU A 23 16.81 -9.85 11.48
C GLU A 23 15.44 -10.39 11.95
N SER A 24 14.86 -9.80 12.98
CA SER A 24 13.56 -10.20 13.48
C SER A 24 12.40 -9.83 12.55
N SER A 25 12.63 -8.96 11.57
CA SER A 25 11.62 -8.55 10.59
C SER A 25 11.53 -9.48 9.36
N LEU A 26 12.53 -10.35 9.18
CA LEU A 26 12.65 -11.18 7.99
C LEU A 26 11.77 -12.44 8.05
N ASP A 27 11.15 -12.73 6.93
CA ASP A 27 10.59 -14.07 6.66
C ASP A 27 11.68 -14.94 6.04
N THR A 28 12.35 -15.73 6.89
CA THR A 28 13.45 -16.61 6.47
C THR A 28 13.01 -17.82 5.65
N SER A 29 11.72 -18.05 5.45
CA SER A 29 11.20 -19.07 4.53
C SER A 29 11.29 -18.60 3.07
N GLN A 30 11.43 -17.31 2.84
CA GLN A 30 11.57 -16.72 1.53
C GLN A 30 13.05 -16.56 1.13
N PRO A 31 13.39 -16.71 -0.16
CA PRO A 31 14.76 -16.51 -0.65
C PRO A 31 15.28 -15.09 -0.40
N ASP A 32 16.60 -14.95 -0.36
CA ASP A 32 17.25 -13.64 -0.36
C ASP A 32 16.82 -12.82 -1.59
N GLU A 33 16.70 -11.51 -1.39
CA GLU A 33 16.28 -10.55 -2.43
C GLU A 33 14.85 -10.78 -2.98
N HIS A 34 14.08 -11.69 -2.40
CA HIS A 34 12.66 -11.81 -2.70
C HIS A 34 11.85 -10.81 -1.87
N TRP A 35 10.93 -10.09 -2.50
CA TRP A 35 10.19 -9.00 -1.84
C TRP A 35 9.37 -9.45 -0.62
N GLU A 36 8.87 -10.70 -0.61
CA GLU A 36 8.10 -11.25 0.52
C GLU A 36 8.95 -11.56 1.76
N ARG A 37 10.28 -11.66 1.60
CA ARG A 37 11.19 -11.85 2.73
C ARG A 37 11.15 -10.66 3.69
N TYR A 38 10.95 -9.47 3.17
CA TYR A 38 10.99 -8.23 3.92
C TYR A 38 9.60 -7.84 4.42
N LEU A 39 9.54 -7.15 5.56
CA LEU A 39 8.30 -6.58 6.05
C LEU A 39 7.95 -5.38 5.16
N TYR A 40 7.23 -5.65 4.08
CA TYR A 40 6.84 -4.66 3.10
C TYR A 40 5.34 -4.77 2.82
N PHE A 41 4.63 -3.64 2.90
CA PHE A 41 3.20 -3.59 2.75
C PHE A 41 2.79 -2.62 1.64
N ASN A 42 1.67 -2.92 1.01
CA ASN A 42 0.90 -1.91 0.34
C ASN A 42 0.20 -1.06 1.41
N ALA A 43 0.31 0.26 1.32
CA ALA A 43 -0.26 1.21 2.29
C ALA A 43 -1.79 1.36 2.16
N GLY A 44 -2.50 0.32 1.72
CA GLY A 44 -3.94 0.35 1.50
C GLY A 44 -4.74 0.48 2.80
N TRP A 45 -4.40 -0.29 3.79
CA TRP A 45 -4.98 -0.23 5.12
C TRP A 45 -4.03 -0.85 6.16
N PHE A 46 -4.13 -0.37 7.38
CA PHE A 46 -3.42 -0.89 8.55
C PHE A 46 -4.25 -0.57 9.79
N PHE A 47 -3.96 -1.24 10.89
CA PHE A 47 -4.62 -1.02 12.18
C PHE A 47 -3.63 -1.19 13.33
N GLY A 48 -3.92 -0.53 14.44
CA GLY A 48 -3.09 -0.55 15.64
C GLY A 48 -3.83 0.01 16.85
N ALA A 49 -3.27 -0.22 18.03
CA ALA A 49 -3.89 0.17 19.29
C ALA A 49 -3.73 1.67 19.61
N ASP A 50 -2.64 2.30 19.14
CA ASP A 50 -2.34 3.71 19.41
C ASP A 50 -2.16 4.50 18.10
N PRO A 51 -3.26 5.05 17.56
CA PRO A 51 -3.21 5.80 16.29
C PRO A 51 -2.45 7.13 16.42
N GLN A 52 -2.35 7.72 17.61
CA GLN A 52 -1.63 8.98 17.79
C GLN A 52 -0.12 8.76 17.76
N GLU A 53 0.39 7.80 18.51
CA GLU A 53 1.80 7.44 18.49
C GLU A 53 2.22 6.92 17.12
N PHE A 54 1.38 6.07 16.50
CA PHE A 54 1.61 5.61 15.15
C PHE A 54 1.74 6.77 14.16
N GLY A 55 0.75 7.66 14.12
CA GLY A 55 0.72 8.79 13.18
C GLY A 55 1.89 9.75 13.36
N ARG A 56 2.25 10.07 14.60
CA ARG A 56 3.39 10.91 14.92
C ARG A 56 4.70 10.27 14.42
N ARG A 57 4.96 9.03 14.79
CA ARG A 57 6.17 8.30 14.39
C ARG A 57 6.25 8.11 12.88
N PHE A 58 5.14 7.78 12.26
CA PHE A 58 5.06 7.62 10.80
C PHE A 58 5.43 8.92 10.07
N LEU A 59 4.87 10.05 10.49
CA LEU A 59 5.19 11.36 9.92
C LEU A 59 6.68 11.71 10.13
N ASP A 60 7.17 11.59 11.36
CA ASP A 60 8.55 11.95 11.71
C ASP A 60 9.56 11.13 10.90
N TRP A 61 9.34 9.82 10.78
CA TRP A 61 10.25 8.93 10.05
C TRP A 61 10.13 9.08 8.54
N ALA A 62 8.94 9.28 8.01
CA ALA A 62 8.75 9.59 6.60
C ALA A 62 9.48 10.89 6.20
N LEU A 63 9.34 11.94 7.01
CA LEU A 63 10.07 13.20 6.78
C LEU A 63 11.58 13.00 6.86
N ALA A 64 12.07 12.29 7.88
CA ALA A 64 13.49 11.99 8.02
C ALA A 64 14.06 11.22 6.82
N ILE A 65 13.34 10.21 6.31
CA ILE A 65 13.75 9.46 5.11
C ILE A 65 13.74 10.36 3.87
N ARG A 66 12.76 11.23 3.72
CA ARG A 66 12.67 12.15 2.60
C ARG A 66 13.80 13.18 2.58
N GLU A 67 14.14 13.74 3.75
CA GLU A 67 15.19 14.75 3.89
C GLU A 67 16.59 14.19 3.65
N ASP A 68 16.83 12.97 4.11
CA ASP A 68 18.09 12.26 3.92
C ASP A 68 17.82 10.77 3.65
N PRO A 69 17.63 10.36 2.39
CA PRO A 69 17.36 8.98 2.04
C PRO A 69 18.57 8.03 2.27
N GLY A 70 19.79 8.56 2.39
CA GLY A 70 21.00 7.77 2.41
C GLY A 70 21.32 7.13 1.06
N GLU A 71 22.54 6.57 0.93
CA GLU A 71 23.02 6.01 -0.34
C GLU A 71 22.17 4.84 -0.86
N ALA A 72 21.72 3.98 0.04
CA ALA A 72 20.94 2.79 -0.33
C ALA A 72 19.59 3.11 -0.99
N LEU A 73 19.00 4.24 -0.64
CA LEU A 73 17.71 4.69 -1.19
C LEU A 73 17.84 5.77 -2.27
N ALA A 74 19.04 6.27 -2.55
CA ALA A 74 19.23 7.40 -3.47
C ALA A 74 18.67 7.16 -4.89
N SER A 75 18.58 5.89 -5.32
CA SER A 75 18.00 5.50 -6.62
C SER A 75 16.48 5.31 -6.60
N GLN A 76 15.84 5.35 -5.43
CA GLN A 76 14.42 5.07 -5.29
C GLN A 76 13.55 6.32 -5.56
N LYS A 77 12.38 6.10 -6.14
CA LYS A 77 11.38 7.16 -6.37
C LYS A 77 10.57 7.41 -5.09
N LEU A 78 11.19 8.01 -4.08
CA LEU A 78 10.57 8.21 -2.77
C LEU A 78 9.31 9.07 -2.80
N ASP A 79 9.17 10.02 -3.71
CA ASP A 79 7.95 10.84 -3.85
C ASP A 79 6.67 9.99 -4.05
N VAL A 80 6.83 8.77 -4.58
CA VAL A 80 5.71 7.85 -4.84
C VAL A 80 5.65 6.70 -3.83
N LEU A 81 6.76 6.40 -3.15
CA LEU A 81 6.91 5.19 -2.33
C LEU A 81 7.17 5.48 -0.85
N LEU A 82 7.23 6.74 -0.46
CA LEU A 82 7.66 7.13 0.88
C LEU A 82 6.79 6.52 1.98
N ASP A 83 5.49 6.51 1.78
CA ASP A 83 4.52 5.88 2.67
C ASP A 83 4.79 4.37 2.83
N GLN A 84 5.04 3.68 1.73
CA GLN A 84 5.33 2.25 1.72
C GLN A 84 6.70 1.90 2.30
N VAL A 85 7.64 2.84 2.28
CA VAL A 85 8.97 2.67 2.87
C VAL A 85 8.95 2.92 4.38
N ALA A 86 8.25 3.95 4.85
CA ALA A 86 8.18 4.30 6.26
C ALA A 86 7.23 3.37 7.06
N LEU A 87 6.14 2.91 6.45
CA LEU A 87 5.11 2.12 7.10
C LEU A 87 5.62 0.85 7.79
N PRO A 88 6.40 -0.02 7.12
CA PRO A 88 6.92 -1.24 7.74
C PRO A 88 7.78 -0.99 8.96
N LEU A 89 8.60 0.05 8.93
CA LEU A 89 9.49 0.42 10.02
C LEU A 89 8.69 0.81 11.26
N VAL A 90 7.65 1.63 11.09
CA VAL A 90 6.80 2.07 12.20
C VAL A 90 5.97 0.91 12.76
N ILE A 91 5.42 0.05 11.89
CA ILE A 91 4.71 -1.15 12.31
C ILE A 91 5.64 -2.02 13.16
N HIS A 92 6.85 -2.30 12.70
CA HIS A 92 7.82 -3.12 13.42
C HIS A 92 8.24 -2.48 14.75
N ALA A 93 8.51 -1.17 14.77
CA ALA A 93 8.88 -0.43 15.97
C ALA A 93 7.80 -0.43 17.06
N LEU A 94 6.55 -0.61 16.68
CA LEU A 94 5.40 -0.72 17.60
C LEU A 94 5.04 -2.18 17.93
N GLY A 95 5.93 -3.14 17.60
CA GLY A 95 5.72 -4.55 17.87
C GLY A 95 4.72 -5.24 16.92
N GLY A 96 4.36 -4.58 15.84
CA GLY A 96 3.51 -5.13 14.80
C GLY A 96 4.29 -5.91 13.73
N GLY A 97 3.56 -6.51 12.82
CA GLY A 97 4.13 -7.34 11.75
C GLY A 97 3.11 -7.71 10.70
N ARG A 98 3.35 -8.81 10.00
CA ARG A 98 2.41 -9.36 9.03
C ARG A 98 1.12 -9.80 9.70
N PRO A 99 -0.04 -9.61 9.07
CA PRO A 99 -1.29 -10.14 9.58
C PRO A 99 -1.20 -11.68 9.67
N GLY A 100 -1.68 -12.22 10.78
CA GLY A 100 -1.77 -13.66 10.96
C GLY A 100 -2.91 -14.29 10.15
N PRO A 101 -2.99 -15.62 10.10
CA PRO A 101 -4.00 -16.36 9.32
C PRO A 101 -5.45 -16.03 9.73
N GLY A 102 -5.68 -15.52 10.93
CA GLY A 102 -7.00 -15.05 11.37
C GLY A 102 -7.52 -13.81 10.64
N LEU A 103 -6.67 -13.11 9.91
CA LEU A 103 -7.02 -11.96 9.07
C LEU A 103 -6.91 -12.29 7.56
N ALA A 104 -6.65 -13.55 7.22
CA ALA A 104 -6.70 -14.00 5.84
C ALA A 104 -8.10 -13.79 5.26
N GLY A 105 -8.19 -13.27 4.04
CA GLY A 105 -9.46 -12.94 3.40
C GLY A 105 -10.03 -11.58 3.74
N LEU A 106 -9.44 -10.84 4.69
CA LEU A 106 -9.88 -9.48 4.98
C LEU A 106 -9.73 -8.58 3.74
N ASP A 107 -8.63 -8.72 3.00
CA ASP A 107 -8.49 -8.13 1.67
C ASP A 107 -9.08 -9.07 0.62
N GLY A 108 -10.08 -8.58 -0.09
CA GLY A 108 -10.86 -9.32 -1.06
C GLY A 108 -12.31 -9.56 -0.59
N ASP A 109 -12.52 -10.18 0.56
CA ASP A 109 -13.87 -10.48 1.07
C ASP A 109 -14.52 -9.29 1.78
N VAL A 110 -13.75 -8.50 2.51
CA VAL A 110 -14.23 -7.39 3.35
C VAL A 110 -13.73 -6.04 2.86
N THR A 111 -12.48 -5.98 2.42
CA THR A 111 -11.85 -4.78 1.86
C THR A 111 -11.37 -5.05 0.44
N CYS A 112 -11.31 -4.00 -0.37
CA CYS A 112 -10.80 -4.08 -1.73
C CYS A 112 -9.89 -2.89 -1.97
N HIS A 113 -8.59 -3.15 -2.16
CA HIS A 113 -7.60 -2.12 -2.42
C HIS A 113 -7.11 -2.19 -3.86
N TYR A 114 -7.52 -1.25 -4.68
CA TYR A 114 -7.09 -1.15 -6.08
C TYR A 114 -6.55 0.24 -6.41
N ARG A 115 -5.38 0.26 -7.05
CA ARG A 115 -4.78 1.48 -7.61
C ARG A 115 -5.38 1.82 -8.98
N ASP A 116 -6.01 0.84 -9.62
CA ASP A 116 -6.38 0.88 -11.02
C ASP A 116 -7.83 0.42 -11.20
N LEU A 117 -8.70 1.35 -11.55
CA LEU A 117 -10.13 1.08 -11.77
C LEU A 117 -10.39 0.02 -12.84
N PRO A 118 -9.66 -0.06 -13.98
CA PRO A 118 -9.81 -1.15 -14.94
C PRO A 118 -9.63 -2.53 -14.31
N LEU A 119 -8.63 -2.72 -13.45
CA LEU A 119 -8.40 -4.01 -12.78
C LEU A 119 -9.51 -4.35 -11.79
N LEU A 120 -10.07 -3.37 -11.09
CA LEU A 120 -11.23 -3.57 -10.23
C LEU A 120 -12.41 -4.11 -11.04
N TYR A 121 -12.76 -3.50 -12.17
CA TYR A 121 -13.84 -3.97 -13.02
C TYR A 121 -13.56 -5.34 -13.63
N ALA A 122 -12.30 -5.65 -13.96
CA ALA A 122 -11.91 -6.91 -14.57
C ALA A 122 -11.96 -8.10 -13.60
N ARG A 123 -11.69 -7.89 -12.32
CA ARG A 123 -11.37 -8.98 -11.38
C ARG A 123 -12.28 -9.10 -10.20
N GLU A 124 -12.90 -8.00 -9.76
CA GLU A 124 -13.62 -7.99 -8.50
C GLU A 124 -15.09 -8.40 -8.65
N SER A 125 -15.72 -8.74 -7.53
CA SER A 125 -17.12 -9.13 -7.45
C SER A 125 -18.06 -7.99 -7.90
N ASP A 126 -19.27 -8.35 -8.29
CA ASP A 126 -20.31 -7.34 -8.61
C ASP A 126 -20.57 -6.41 -7.45
N LEU A 127 -20.56 -6.93 -6.23
CA LEU A 127 -20.73 -6.13 -5.02
C LEU A 127 -19.65 -5.06 -4.87
N ALA A 128 -18.36 -5.38 -5.13
CA ALA A 128 -17.27 -4.41 -5.07
C ALA A 128 -17.46 -3.31 -6.13
N VAL A 129 -17.79 -3.69 -7.36
CA VAL A 129 -18.06 -2.73 -8.45
C VAL A 129 -19.24 -1.83 -8.12
N GLU A 130 -20.37 -2.38 -7.68
CA GLU A 130 -21.56 -1.62 -7.28
C GLU A 130 -21.30 -0.66 -6.13
N THR A 131 -20.49 -1.10 -5.17
CA THR A 131 -20.08 -0.25 -4.04
C THR A 131 -19.31 0.96 -4.53
N VAL A 132 -18.30 0.78 -5.39
CA VAL A 132 -17.52 1.88 -5.97
C VAL A 132 -18.41 2.82 -6.79
N GLU A 133 -19.29 2.28 -7.63
CA GLU A 133 -20.22 3.09 -8.44
C GLU A 133 -21.17 3.91 -7.57
N THR A 134 -21.68 3.31 -6.51
CA THR A 134 -22.56 4.00 -5.54
C THR A 134 -21.81 5.12 -4.82
N LEU A 135 -20.61 4.85 -4.33
CA LEU A 135 -19.81 5.85 -3.63
C LEU A 135 -19.43 7.03 -4.54
N LEU A 136 -18.99 6.76 -5.78
CA LEU A 136 -18.57 7.82 -6.70
C LEU A 136 -19.73 8.63 -7.29
N ARG A 137 -20.98 8.14 -7.17
CA ARG A 137 -22.20 8.90 -7.48
C ARG A 137 -22.79 9.63 -6.27
N ASP A 138 -22.25 9.44 -5.06
CA ASP A 138 -22.67 10.22 -3.89
C ASP A 138 -22.44 11.73 -4.16
N PRO A 139 -23.44 12.60 -3.91
CA PRO A 139 -23.32 14.04 -4.21
C PRO A 139 -22.09 14.74 -3.60
N ARG A 140 -21.54 14.19 -2.53
CA ARG A 140 -20.34 14.72 -1.86
C ARG A 140 -19.05 14.37 -2.61
N LEU A 141 -19.04 13.23 -3.32
CA LEU A 141 -17.88 12.71 -4.04
C LEU A 141 -17.97 12.91 -5.56
N ALA A 142 -19.16 13.05 -6.10
CA ALA A 142 -19.41 13.20 -7.53
C ALA A 142 -18.56 14.31 -8.19
N PRO A 143 -18.39 15.51 -7.59
CA PRO A 143 -17.55 16.55 -8.19
C PRO A 143 -16.08 16.12 -8.33
N LEU A 144 -15.56 15.34 -7.37
CA LEU A 144 -14.20 14.81 -7.42
C LEU A 144 -14.09 13.67 -8.45
N ALA A 145 -15.09 12.81 -8.51
CA ALA A 145 -15.17 11.72 -9.47
C ALA A 145 -15.24 12.25 -10.92
N GLU A 146 -15.99 13.32 -11.17
CA GLU A 146 -16.07 13.99 -12.48
C GLU A 146 -14.77 14.66 -12.88
N ALA A 147 -14.06 15.27 -11.93
CA ALA A 147 -12.79 15.95 -12.17
C ALA A 147 -11.65 14.98 -12.53
N TRP A 148 -11.69 13.75 -12.03
CA TRP A 148 -10.68 12.75 -12.34
C TRP A 148 -11.08 11.91 -13.55
N ALA A 149 -10.38 12.07 -14.66
CA ALA A 149 -10.72 11.46 -15.95
C ALA A 149 -10.94 9.93 -15.90
N PRO A 150 -10.10 9.11 -15.22
CA PRO A 150 -10.35 7.67 -15.12
C PRO A 150 -11.68 7.34 -14.42
N SER A 151 -12.01 8.01 -13.33
CA SER A 151 -13.28 7.83 -12.62
C SER A 151 -14.47 8.20 -13.51
N ARG A 152 -14.39 9.36 -14.17
CA ARG A 152 -15.43 9.80 -15.08
C ARG A 152 -15.69 8.78 -16.19
N GLN A 153 -14.65 8.37 -16.91
CA GLN A 153 -14.79 7.49 -18.08
C GLN A 153 -15.21 6.08 -17.67
N ILE A 154 -14.58 5.50 -16.66
CA ILE A 154 -14.77 4.10 -16.32
C ILE A 154 -16.05 3.91 -15.51
N VAL A 155 -16.32 4.79 -14.55
CA VAL A 155 -17.43 4.63 -13.61
C VAL A 155 -18.66 5.41 -14.06
N LEU A 156 -18.53 6.73 -14.27
CA LEU A 156 -19.71 7.58 -14.51
C LEU A 156 -20.27 7.43 -15.91
N GLU A 157 -19.41 7.28 -16.93
CA GLU A 157 -19.78 7.05 -18.34
C GLU A 157 -20.00 5.56 -18.68
N GLY A 158 -19.72 4.65 -17.72
CA GLY A 158 -20.05 3.24 -17.82
C GLY A 158 -19.07 2.35 -18.59
N THR A 159 -17.93 2.88 -19.05
CA THR A 159 -16.93 2.10 -19.82
C THR A 159 -16.44 0.86 -19.05
N GLY A 160 -16.41 0.91 -17.72
CA GLY A 160 -16.03 -0.21 -16.88
C GLY A 160 -16.96 -1.42 -17.05
N ARG A 161 -18.28 -1.20 -17.02
CA ARG A 161 -19.27 -2.26 -17.22
C ARG A 161 -19.41 -2.68 -18.67
N ASP A 162 -19.40 -1.72 -19.58
CA ASP A 162 -19.74 -1.98 -20.97
C ASP A 162 -18.59 -2.60 -21.77
N ARG A 163 -17.36 -2.29 -21.42
CA ARG A 163 -16.17 -2.69 -22.18
C ARG A 163 -15.16 -3.51 -21.41
N ILE A 164 -14.90 -3.16 -20.13
CA ILE A 164 -13.85 -3.85 -19.38
C ILE A 164 -14.36 -5.17 -18.82
N ARG A 165 -15.45 -5.15 -18.05
CA ARG A 165 -16.00 -6.35 -17.41
C ARG A 165 -16.34 -7.51 -18.36
N PRO A 166 -16.91 -7.30 -19.54
CA PRO A 166 -17.22 -8.41 -20.46
C PRO A 166 -15.99 -9.07 -21.11
N MET A 167 -14.79 -8.51 -20.94
CA MET A 167 -13.56 -9.08 -21.50
C MET A 167 -12.95 -10.17 -20.61
N PHE A 168 -13.43 -10.33 -19.39
CA PHE A 168 -12.91 -11.24 -18.37
C PHE A 168 -14.00 -12.10 -17.76
#